data_fa97df321ec63aeb3f592460ae9ca991
#
_entry.id   fa97df321ec63aeb3f592460ae9ca991
#
_cell.length_a   1.000
_cell.length_b   1.000
_cell.length_c   1.000
_cell.angle_alpha   90.00
_cell.angle_beta   90.00
_cell.angle_gamma   90.00
#
_symmetry.space_group_name_H-M   'P 1'
#
loop_
_entity.id
_entity.type
_entity.pdbx_description
1 polymer ?
#
loop_
_entity_poly.entity_id
_entity_poly.type
_entity_poly.pdbx_seq_one_letter_code
_entity_poly.pdbx_strand_id
1 'polypeptide(L)'
;TLERSSAASDVYKRQDKKGVTAKFNKNILQRMNTELGSNINLNFYKHLAIYNKSKKRIEMRLRAKKNNNIRINGSKYSIKKNEEIHTENSHKYTIKSFRNLANEAGWKVKKTWVDDKKLFSVHFLDLGL
;
A
#
# COMPACT_ATOMS: atom_id res chain seq x y z
N THR A 1 -17.16 1.22 -14.31
CA THR A 1 -15.70 1.32 -13.97
C THR A 1 -15.44 2.24 -12.78
N LEU A 2 -16.21 3.33 -12.63
CA LEU A 2 -16.12 4.27 -11.51
C LEU A 2 -16.60 3.67 -10.18
N GLU A 3 -17.63 2.82 -10.22
CA GLU A 3 -18.17 2.15 -9.03
C GLU A 3 -17.21 1.14 -8.40
N ARG A 4 -16.40 0.45 -9.20
CA ARG A 4 -15.42 -0.51 -8.69
C ARG A 4 -14.23 0.16 -8.00
N SER A 5 -13.83 1.33 -8.45
CA SER A 5 -12.74 2.07 -7.80
C SER A 5 -13.18 2.74 -6.50
N SER A 6 -14.45 3.18 -6.43
CA SER A 6 -15.03 3.70 -5.18
C SER A 6 -15.25 2.58 -4.17
N ALA A 7 -15.73 1.40 -4.61
CA ALA A 7 -15.89 0.23 -3.77
C ALA A 7 -14.55 -0.25 -3.18
N ALA A 8 -13.48 -0.32 -3.97
CA ALA A 8 -12.16 -0.67 -3.46
C ALA A 8 -11.63 0.34 -2.44
N SER A 9 -11.86 1.63 -2.67
CA SER A 9 -11.53 2.70 -1.71
C SER A 9 -12.38 2.59 -0.43
N ASP A 10 -13.66 2.27 -0.55
CA ASP A 10 -14.56 2.12 0.59
C ASP A 10 -14.25 0.86 1.40
N VAL A 11 -13.95 -0.26 0.75
CA VAL A 11 -13.51 -1.49 1.42
C VAL A 11 -12.21 -1.22 2.19
N TYR A 12 -11.25 -0.54 1.57
CA TYR A 12 -10.00 -0.17 2.21
C TYR A 12 -10.22 0.74 3.44
N LYS A 13 -11.02 1.80 3.29
CA LYS A 13 -11.37 2.71 4.39
C LYS A 13 -12.10 2.01 5.53
N ARG A 14 -13.00 1.07 5.21
CA ARG A 14 -13.76 0.30 6.21
C ARG A 14 -12.86 -0.70 6.95
N GLN A 15 -11.89 -1.29 6.29
CA GLN A 15 -10.94 -2.25 6.91
C GLN A 15 -10.01 -1.58 7.91
N ASP A 16 -9.74 -0.26 7.77
CA ASP A 16 -8.82 0.47 8.67
C ASP A 16 -9.51 1.13 9.88
N LYS A 17 -10.79 0.87 10.12
CA LYS A 17 -11.52 1.40 11.30
C LYS A 17 -10.83 1.08 12.63
N LYS A 18 -10.13 -0.04 12.71
CA LYS A 18 -9.35 -0.46 13.89
C LYS A 18 -7.90 0.04 13.87
N GLY A 19 -7.49 0.79 12.86
CA GLY A 19 -6.11 1.28 12.70
C GLY A 19 -5.07 0.21 12.40
N VAL A 20 -5.48 -0.98 11.94
CA VAL A 20 -4.57 -2.10 11.66
C VAL A 20 -3.62 -1.75 10.53
N THR A 21 -4.13 -1.17 9.44
CA THR A 21 -3.32 -0.76 8.30
C THR A 21 -2.38 0.39 8.66
N ALA A 22 -2.85 1.35 9.47
CA ALA A 22 -2.02 2.43 9.99
C ALA A 22 -0.85 1.90 10.82
N LYS A 23 -1.12 0.92 11.69
CA LYS A 23 -0.10 0.25 12.51
C LYS A 23 0.90 -0.51 11.64
N PHE A 24 0.40 -1.25 10.66
CA PHE A 24 1.23 -1.97 9.69
C PHE A 24 2.14 -1.00 8.92
N ASN A 25 1.60 0.09 8.40
CA ASN A 25 2.38 1.08 7.65
C ASN A 25 3.47 1.73 8.51
N LYS A 26 3.15 2.10 9.77
CA LYS A 26 4.13 2.67 10.70
C LYS A 26 5.20 1.68 11.15
N ASN A 27 4.97 0.39 10.99
CA ASN A 27 5.93 -0.63 11.38
C ASN A 27 7.27 -0.52 10.63
N ILE A 28 7.27 0.04 9.42
CA ILE A 28 8.52 0.30 8.70
C ILE A 28 9.44 1.25 9.48
N LEU A 29 8.88 2.30 10.11
CA LEU A 29 9.64 3.23 10.94
C LEU A 29 10.17 2.55 12.20
N GLN A 30 9.36 1.66 12.80
CA GLN A 30 9.80 0.86 13.96
C GLN A 30 10.95 -0.06 13.58
N ARG A 31 10.87 -0.72 12.44
CA ARG A 31 11.94 -1.58 11.93
C ARG A 31 13.21 -0.79 11.66
N MET A 32 13.11 0.41 11.09
CA MET A 32 14.26 1.28 10.89
C MET A 32 14.93 1.64 12.23
N ASN A 33 14.16 1.90 13.29
CA ASN A 33 14.69 2.13 14.61
C ASN A 33 15.46 0.91 15.13
N THR A 34 14.90 -0.29 14.98
CA THR A 34 15.47 -1.53 15.50
C THR A 34 16.66 -2.01 14.66
N GLU A 35 16.52 -2.00 13.33
CA GLU A 35 17.48 -2.63 12.42
C GLU A 35 18.62 -1.68 11.98
N LEU A 36 18.36 -0.37 11.93
CA LEU A 36 19.31 0.65 11.47
C LEU A 36 19.72 1.62 12.57
N GLY A 37 19.33 1.37 13.83
CA GLY A 37 19.66 2.26 14.95
C GLY A 37 19.14 3.68 14.76
N SER A 38 18.01 3.86 14.09
CA SER A 38 17.43 5.19 13.90
C SER A 38 16.67 5.67 15.14
N ASN A 39 16.33 6.96 15.19
CA ASN A 39 15.66 7.59 16.33
C ASN A 39 14.29 8.19 15.92
N ILE A 40 13.55 7.52 15.08
CA ILE A 40 12.28 8.00 14.54
C ILE A 40 11.18 7.92 15.60
N ASN A 41 10.53 9.04 15.91
CA ASN A 41 9.35 9.03 16.76
C ASN A 41 8.09 8.78 15.89
N LEU A 42 7.53 7.58 16.00
CA LEU A 42 6.36 7.15 15.21
C LEU A 42 5.12 8.04 15.43
N ASN A 43 5.02 8.69 16.59
CA ASN A 43 3.90 9.59 16.91
C ASN A 43 3.94 10.89 16.10
N PHE A 44 5.08 11.22 15.50
CA PHE A 44 5.21 12.39 14.62
C PHE A 44 4.65 12.16 13.22
N TYR A 45 4.18 10.95 12.92
CA TYR A 45 3.70 10.57 11.60
C TYR A 45 2.24 10.13 11.64
N LYS A 46 1.50 10.57 10.63
CA LYS A 46 0.11 10.17 10.38
C LYS A 46 0.07 9.26 9.16
N HIS A 47 -0.62 8.13 9.29
CA HIS A 47 -0.91 7.26 8.16
C HIS A 47 -1.92 7.91 7.21
N LEU A 48 -1.65 7.82 5.92
CA LEU A 48 -2.55 8.20 4.83
C LEU A 48 -2.68 7.04 3.86
N ALA A 49 -3.90 6.87 3.33
CA ALA A 49 -4.20 5.98 2.23
C ALA A 49 -4.89 6.81 1.15
N ILE A 50 -4.32 6.85 -0.04
CA ILE A 50 -4.78 7.69 -1.15
C ILE A 50 -5.00 6.80 -2.37
N TYR A 51 -6.21 6.86 -2.97
CA TYR A 51 -6.45 6.18 -4.24
C TYR A 51 -5.96 7.04 -5.41
N ASN A 52 -4.93 6.54 -6.09
CA ASN A 52 -4.41 7.14 -7.30
C ASN A 52 -5.14 6.55 -8.52
N LYS A 53 -6.08 7.32 -9.06
CA LYS A 53 -6.93 6.90 -10.19
C LYS A 53 -6.13 6.58 -11.46
N SER A 54 -5.16 7.41 -11.81
CA SER A 54 -4.37 7.26 -13.04
C SER A 54 -3.50 6.01 -12.99
N LYS A 55 -2.96 5.69 -11.82
CA LYS A 55 -2.12 4.50 -11.58
C LYS A 55 -2.90 3.28 -11.10
N LYS A 56 -4.21 3.42 -10.91
CA LYS A 56 -5.11 2.36 -10.42
C LYS A 56 -4.57 1.62 -9.19
N ARG A 57 -4.18 2.39 -8.18
CA ARG A 57 -3.58 1.85 -6.96
C ARG A 57 -3.94 2.69 -5.74
N ILE A 58 -3.94 2.06 -4.57
CA ILE A 58 -3.93 2.75 -3.29
C ILE A 58 -2.46 2.97 -2.92
N GLU A 59 -2.11 4.20 -2.59
CA GLU A 59 -0.80 4.58 -2.10
C GLU A 59 -0.87 4.78 -0.59
N MET A 60 -0.03 4.07 0.14
CA MET A 60 0.16 4.31 1.56
C MET A 60 1.29 5.29 1.76
N ARG A 61 1.07 6.25 2.64
CA ARG A 61 2.04 7.30 2.97
C ARG A 61 2.05 7.57 4.47
N LEU A 62 3.16 8.09 4.94
CA LEU A 62 3.32 8.61 6.28
C LEU A 62 3.61 10.09 6.19
N ARG A 63 2.70 10.93 6.68
CA ARG A 63 2.83 12.39 6.67
C ARG A 63 3.37 12.88 8.02
N ALA A 64 4.42 13.68 7.98
CA ALA A 64 4.97 14.32 9.17
C ALA A 64 3.97 15.35 9.73
N LYS A 65 3.65 15.24 11.01
CA LYS A 65 2.74 16.18 11.73
C LYS A 65 3.45 17.46 12.15
N LYS A 66 4.78 17.43 12.22
CA LYS A 66 5.64 18.55 12.58
C LYS A 66 7.05 18.40 11.99
N ASN A 67 7.80 19.49 12.01
CA ASN A 67 9.22 19.44 11.67
C ASN A 67 9.94 18.52 12.66
N ASN A 68 10.77 17.64 12.16
CA ASN A 68 11.57 16.76 13.00
C ASN A 68 12.88 16.37 12.30
N ASN A 69 13.85 15.93 13.10
CA ASN A 69 15.11 15.42 12.60
C ASN A 69 15.23 13.95 12.97
N ILE A 70 15.61 13.14 12.01
CA ILE A 70 15.88 11.73 12.21
C ILE A 70 17.33 11.42 11.93
N ARG A 71 17.88 10.40 12.61
CA ARG A 71 19.19 9.84 12.31
C ARG A 71 19.03 8.43 11.82
N ILE A 72 19.76 8.10 10.76
CA ILE A 72 19.81 6.74 10.20
C ILE A 72 21.28 6.46 9.88
N ASN A 73 21.85 5.41 10.46
CA ASN A 73 23.26 5.05 10.27
C ASN A 73 24.23 6.24 10.42
N GLY A 74 24.01 7.08 11.45
CA GLY A 74 24.86 8.24 11.71
C GLY A 74 24.55 9.48 10.87
N SER A 75 23.81 9.37 9.78
CA SER A 75 23.39 10.49 8.94
C SER A 75 22.14 11.17 9.47
N LYS A 76 22.10 12.49 9.43
CA LYS A 76 20.95 13.30 9.89
C LYS A 76 20.11 13.74 8.71
N TYR A 77 18.80 13.58 8.84
CA TYR A 77 17.79 14.00 7.86
C TYR A 77 16.79 14.91 8.53
N SER A 78 16.47 16.03 7.88
CA SER A 78 15.44 16.98 8.33
C SER A 78 14.16 16.72 7.54
N ILE A 79 13.08 16.43 8.26
CA ILE A 79 11.76 16.21 7.71
C ILE A 79 10.88 17.40 8.07
N LYS A 80 10.26 18.02 7.10
CA LYS A 80 9.37 19.17 7.31
C LYS A 80 7.94 18.71 7.63
N LYS A 81 7.21 19.54 8.36
CA LYS A 81 5.78 19.34 8.54
C LYS A 81 5.07 19.20 7.21
N ASN A 82 4.16 18.24 7.11
CA ASN A 82 3.40 17.83 5.91
C ASN A 82 4.23 17.11 4.84
N GLU A 83 5.52 16.93 5.00
CA GLU A 83 6.30 16.07 4.12
C GLU A 83 5.80 14.63 4.23
N GLU A 84 5.76 13.93 3.09
CA GLU A 84 5.20 12.59 2.98
C GLU A 84 6.26 11.59 2.57
N ILE A 85 6.29 10.47 3.28
CA ILE A 85 7.06 9.29 2.91
C ILE A 85 6.09 8.32 2.24
N HIS A 86 6.31 8.01 0.97
CA HIS A 86 5.56 7.01 0.24
C HIS A 86 6.10 5.62 0.61
N THR A 87 5.28 4.79 1.21
CA THR A 87 5.72 3.52 1.81
C THR A 87 5.31 2.29 0.99
N GLU A 88 4.12 2.28 0.39
CA GLU A 88 3.58 1.11 -0.29
C GLU A 88 2.59 1.48 -1.37
N ASN A 89 2.50 0.63 -2.39
CA ASN A 89 1.46 0.64 -3.41
C ASN A 89 0.65 -0.65 -3.34
N SER A 90 -0.68 -0.52 -3.33
CA SER A 90 -1.60 -1.62 -3.50
C SER A 90 -2.32 -1.47 -4.84
N HIS A 91 -1.80 -2.12 -5.87
CA HIS A 91 -2.36 -2.06 -7.22
C HIS A 91 -3.71 -2.74 -7.29
N LYS A 92 -4.65 -2.13 -8.02
CA LYS A 92 -6.00 -2.64 -8.22
C LYS A 92 -6.18 -3.06 -9.67
N TYR A 93 -6.68 -4.27 -9.86
CA TYR A 93 -6.83 -4.89 -11.17
C TYR A 93 -8.29 -5.25 -11.44
N THR A 94 -8.68 -5.17 -12.70
CA THR A 94 -9.81 -5.96 -13.21
C THR A 94 -9.30 -7.38 -13.50
N ILE A 95 -10.21 -8.35 -13.62
CA ILE A 95 -9.84 -9.72 -14.01
C ILE A 95 -9.06 -9.71 -15.33
N LYS A 96 -9.51 -8.90 -16.29
CA LYS A 96 -8.86 -8.76 -17.60
C LYS A 96 -7.45 -8.17 -17.48
N SER A 97 -7.28 -7.07 -16.75
CA SER A 97 -5.96 -6.43 -16.61
C SER A 97 -4.96 -7.29 -15.84
N PHE A 98 -5.42 -8.04 -14.84
CA PHE A 98 -4.58 -8.99 -14.12
C PHE A 98 -4.15 -10.15 -15.02
N ARG A 99 -5.08 -10.70 -15.82
CA ARG A 99 -4.76 -11.76 -16.78
C ARG A 99 -3.73 -11.33 -17.81
N ASN A 100 -3.85 -10.10 -18.32
CA ASN A 100 -2.87 -9.54 -19.25
C ASN A 100 -1.49 -9.42 -18.60
N LEU A 101 -1.43 -8.87 -17.38
CA LEU A 101 -0.18 -8.77 -16.61
C LEU A 101 0.47 -10.14 -16.39
N ALA A 102 -0.33 -11.13 -16.00
CA ALA A 102 0.16 -12.50 -15.80
C ALA A 102 0.73 -13.09 -17.12
N ASN A 103 0.02 -12.91 -18.23
CA ASN A 103 0.47 -13.39 -19.55
C ASN A 103 1.77 -12.71 -19.99
N GLU A 104 1.91 -11.40 -19.80
CA GLU A 104 3.15 -10.66 -20.10
C GLU A 104 4.34 -11.17 -19.27
N ALA A 105 4.08 -11.63 -18.05
CA ALA A 105 5.08 -12.25 -17.18
C ALA A 105 5.31 -13.75 -17.45
N GLY A 106 4.70 -14.34 -18.49
CA GLY A 106 4.85 -15.74 -18.86
C GLY A 106 3.91 -16.70 -18.10
N TRP A 107 2.97 -16.18 -17.30
CA TRP A 107 2.02 -16.99 -16.56
C TRP A 107 0.70 -17.13 -17.30
N LYS A 108 0.08 -18.29 -17.19
CA LYS A 108 -1.26 -18.56 -17.73
C LYS A 108 -2.29 -18.70 -16.62
N VAL A 109 -3.37 -17.93 -16.70
CA VAL A 109 -4.50 -18.05 -15.77
C VAL A 109 -5.32 -19.28 -16.16
N LYS A 110 -5.30 -20.30 -15.32
CA LYS A 110 -6.06 -21.56 -15.52
C LYS A 110 -7.45 -21.49 -14.91
N LYS A 111 -7.56 -20.86 -13.76
CA LYS A 111 -8.84 -20.73 -13.06
C LYS A 111 -8.90 -19.42 -12.29
N THR A 112 -10.10 -18.85 -12.26
CA THR A 112 -10.40 -17.64 -11.50
C THR A 112 -11.64 -17.87 -10.66
N TRP A 113 -11.56 -17.54 -9.38
CA TRP A 113 -12.71 -17.50 -8.47
C TRP A 113 -13.00 -16.05 -8.13
N VAL A 114 -14.26 -15.71 -8.04
CA VAL A 114 -14.73 -14.36 -7.73
C VAL A 114 -15.76 -14.48 -6.60
N ASP A 115 -15.72 -13.59 -5.62
CA ASP A 115 -16.73 -13.54 -4.58
C ASP A 115 -18.09 -13.04 -5.13
N ASP A 116 -19.17 -13.35 -4.41
CA ASP A 116 -20.54 -13.01 -4.85
C ASP A 116 -20.73 -11.51 -5.07
N LYS A 117 -20.04 -10.67 -4.30
CA LYS A 117 -20.08 -9.21 -4.41
C LYS A 117 -19.11 -8.66 -5.45
N LYS A 118 -18.31 -9.51 -6.08
CA LYS A 118 -17.29 -9.15 -7.07
C LYS A 118 -16.28 -8.11 -6.56
N LEU A 119 -15.91 -8.19 -5.30
CA LEU A 119 -14.98 -7.27 -4.65
C LEU A 119 -13.53 -7.71 -4.81
N PHE A 120 -13.29 -9.01 -4.92
CA PHE A 120 -11.96 -9.58 -5.15
C PHE A 120 -12.04 -10.86 -5.98
N SER A 121 -10.89 -11.30 -6.47
CA SER A 121 -10.74 -12.56 -7.18
C SER A 121 -9.46 -13.28 -6.76
N VAL A 122 -9.51 -14.60 -6.85
CA VAL A 122 -8.36 -15.48 -6.66
C VAL A 122 -8.05 -16.14 -7.99
N HIS A 123 -6.79 -16.20 -8.37
CA HIS A 123 -6.36 -16.75 -9.65
C HIS A 123 -5.39 -17.91 -9.44
N PHE A 124 -5.63 -19.01 -10.11
CA PHE A 124 -4.68 -20.10 -10.24
C PHE A 124 -3.90 -19.91 -11.53
N LEU A 125 -2.59 -19.82 -11.40
CA LEU A 125 -1.67 -19.59 -12.51
C LEU A 125 -0.73 -20.78 -12.68
N ASP A 126 -0.33 -21.07 -13.93
CA ASP A 126 0.79 -21.96 -14.23
C ASP A 126 1.67 -21.37 -15.35
N LEU A 127 2.81 -21.95 -15.59
CA LEU A 127 3.74 -21.50 -16.63
C LEU A 127 3.34 -21.93 -18.05
N GLY A 128 2.28 -22.72 -18.19
CA GLY A 128 1.80 -23.21 -19.48
C GLY A 128 2.78 -24.15 -20.20
N LEU A 129 3.62 -24.84 -19.43
CA LEU A 129 4.56 -25.85 -19.92
C LEU A 129 3.85 -27.16 -20.20
#